data_89be67025f8dbacee4366aaa0eeffb2b
#
_entry.id   89be67025f8dbacee4366aaa0eeffb2b
#
_cell.length_a   1.000
_cell.length_b   1.000
_cell.length_c   1.000
_cell.angle_alpha   90.00
_cell.angle_beta   90.00
_cell.angle_gamma   90.00
#
_symmetry.space_group_name_H-M   'P 1'
#
loop_
_entity.id
_entity.type
_entity.pdbx_description
1 polymer ?
#
loop_
_entity_poly.entity_id
_entity_poly.type
_entity_poly.pdbx_seq_one_letter_code
_entity_poly.pdbx_strand_id
1 'polypeptide(L)'
;MSKLSQGTQLYFRDPDTDAVTEVECPTSFNPGGNPATQLDDTCLKDTTAKSKSGLRQPGQGALAINADPTYPSHIRLHQLSQQDPSPVLNWVLGWSDGIDIAPTGVDSAGDFVLPTTRTWYEFEGYIGDFPFDFALNTLVTSQVSIQRSGPAVWTPKSS
;
A
#
# COMPACT_ATOMS: atom_id res chain seq x y z
N MET A 1 -17.22 -10.86 -11.30
CA MET A 1 -18.04 -10.16 -10.28
C MET A 1 -17.17 -9.23 -9.46
N SER A 2 -17.69 -8.04 -9.19
CA SER A 2 -16.99 -7.08 -8.33
C SER A 2 -16.95 -7.58 -6.88
N LYS A 3 -15.91 -7.20 -6.17
CA LYS A 3 -15.73 -7.57 -4.76
C LYS A 3 -16.00 -6.37 -3.86
N LEU A 4 -16.54 -6.63 -2.69
CA LEU A 4 -16.74 -5.59 -1.69
C LEU A 4 -15.40 -5.20 -1.06
N SER A 5 -15.29 -3.97 -0.61
CA SER A 5 -14.09 -3.50 0.10
C SER A 5 -14.02 -4.02 1.53
N GLN A 6 -15.14 -4.31 2.15
CA GLN A 6 -15.17 -4.86 3.51
C GLN A 6 -14.51 -6.24 3.54
N GLY A 7 -13.64 -6.46 4.51
CA GLY A 7 -12.85 -7.67 4.61
C GLY A 7 -11.46 -7.54 4.00
N THR A 8 -11.14 -6.40 3.41
CA THR A 8 -9.80 -6.10 2.92
C THR A 8 -8.85 -5.91 4.09
N GLN A 9 -7.67 -6.53 4.01
CA GLN A 9 -6.67 -6.49 5.07
C GLN A 9 -5.33 -6.06 4.50
N LEU A 10 -4.60 -5.22 5.24
CA LEU A 10 -3.30 -4.69 4.82
C LEU A 10 -2.21 -5.30 5.70
N TYR A 11 -1.16 -5.80 5.08
CA TYR A 11 0.00 -6.36 5.77
C TYR A 11 1.26 -5.66 5.31
N PHE A 12 2.26 -5.60 6.19
CA PHE A 12 3.57 -5.08 5.83
C PHE A 12 4.67 -5.97 6.41
N ARG A 13 5.84 -5.90 5.79
CA ARG A 13 7.03 -6.59 6.28
C ARG A 13 7.85 -5.64 7.15
N ASP A 14 8.13 -6.05 8.38
CA ASP A 14 9.00 -5.28 9.26
C ASP A 14 10.45 -5.40 8.75
N PRO A 15 11.13 -4.28 8.46
CA PRO A 15 12.48 -4.35 7.88
C PRO A 15 13.54 -4.90 8.83
N ASP A 16 13.30 -4.85 10.14
CA ASP A 16 14.28 -5.31 11.12
C ASP A 16 14.14 -6.79 11.46
N THR A 17 12.91 -7.31 11.46
CA THR A 17 12.62 -8.69 11.88
C THR A 17 12.14 -9.58 10.75
N ASP A 18 11.86 -9.01 9.57
CA ASP A 18 11.24 -9.68 8.41
C ASP A 18 9.90 -10.32 8.72
N ALA A 19 9.25 -9.90 9.81
CA ALA A 19 7.94 -10.42 10.20
C ALA A 19 6.84 -9.74 9.40
N VAL A 20 5.84 -10.53 8.99
CA VAL A 20 4.64 -10.02 8.35
C VAL A 20 3.66 -9.60 9.44
N THR A 21 3.27 -8.33 9.43
CA THR A 21 2.40 -7.75 10.45
C THR A 21 1.16 -7.19 9.79
N GLU A 22 -0.02 -7.52 10.32
CA GLU A 22 -1.28 -6.94 9.87
C GLU A 22 -1.47 -5.56 10.49
N VAL A 23 -1.89 -4.59 9.67
CA VAL A 23 -2.28 -3.27 10.15
C VAL A 23 -3.69 -3.36 10.73
N GLU A 24 -3.82 -3.07 12.03
CA GLU A 24 -5.10 -3.17 12.74
C GLU A 24 -6.00 -1.97 12.43
N CYS A 25 -7.29 -2.21 12.35
CA CYS A 25 -8.34 -1.19 12.23
C CYS A 25 -8.13 -0.15 11.12
N PRO A 26 -7.79 -0.55 9.88
CA PRO A 26 -7.83 0.42 8.81
C PRO A 26 -9.28 0.76 8.46
N THR A 27 -9.58 2.05 8.28
CA THR A 27 -10.91 2.51 7.91
C THR A 27 -11.04 2.76 6.41
N SER A 28 -9.95 3.14 5.77
CA SER A 28 -9.89 3.24 4.31
C SER A 28 -8.45 3.14 3.85
N PHE A 29 -8.27 2.70 2.62
CA PHE A 29 -6.95 2.59 2.03
C PHE A 29 -7.01 2.84 0.54
N ASN A 30 -6.12 3.70 0.05
CA ASN A 30 -5.92 3.96 -1.36
C ASN A 30 -4.43 3.83 -1.65
N PRO A 31 -4.00 2.77 -2.37
CA PRO A 31 -2.57 2.59 -2.64
C PRO A 31 -2.00 3.58 -3.65
N GLY A 32 -2.83 4.43 -4.23
CA GLY A 32 -2.38 5.36 -5.26
C GLY A 32 -2.23 4.68 -6.61
N GLY A 33 -1.98 5.50 -7.62
CA GLY A 33 -1.79 5.02 -8.98
C GLY A 33 -0.32 5.00 -9.36
N ASN A 34 -0.09 4.66 -10.62
CA ASN A 34 1.24 4.62 -11.19
C ASN A 34 1.19 5.23 -12.59
N PRO A 35 0.86 6.53 -12.70
CA PRO A 35 0.65 7.16 -13.99
C PRO A 35 1.93 7.23 -14.80
N ALA A 36 1.79 7.05 -16.11
CA ALA A 36 2.88 7.25 -17.05
C ALA A 36 2.91 8.73 -17.47
N THR A 37 4.11 9.27 -17.64
CA THR A 37 4.26 10.59 -18.24
C THR A 37 3.90 10.52 -19.72
N GLN A 38 3.38 11.61 -20.24
CA GLN A 38 2.98 11.69 -21.65
C GLN A 38 4.07 12.38 -22.46
N LEU A 39 4.53 11.70 -23.52
CA LEU A 39 5.49 12.26 -24.44
C LEU A 39 4.78 12.67 -25.71
N ASP A 40 5.01 13.90 -26.16
CA ASP A 40 4.41 14.41 -27.41
C ASP A 40 5.13 13.78 -28.61
N ASP A 41 4.37 13.15 -29.49
CA ASP A 41 4.88 12.49 -30.71
C ASP A 41 4.17 13.05 -31.94
N THR A 42 3.69 14.28 -31.87
CA THR A 42 2.96 14.93 -32.96
C THR A 42 3.94 15.47 -34.01
N CYS A 43 3.70 15.11 -35.28
CA CYS A 43 4.47 15.63 -36.41
C CYS A 43 3.77 16.85 -37.01
N LEU A 44 4.54 17.65 -37.78
CA LEU A 44 3.99 18.86 -38.43
C LEU A 44 2.87 18.55 -39.44
N LYS A 45 2.87 17.38 -40.04
CA LYS A 45 1.82 16.96 -40.97
C LYS A 45 0.56 16.44 -40.28
N ASP A 46 0.61 16.22 -38.97
CA ASP A 46 -0.52 15.65 -38.24
C ASP A 46 -1.57 16.74 -37.99
N THR A 47 -2.82 16.36 -38.13
CA THR A 47 -3.96 17.23 -37.80
C THR A 47 -4.54 16.92 -36.43
N THR A 48 -4.07 15.82 -35.81
CA THR A 48 -4.49 15.37 -34.48
C THR A 48 -3.23 15.13 -33.64
N ALA A 49 -3.25 15.57 -32.38
CA ALA A 49 -2.13 15.39 -31.48
C ALA A 49 -1.92 13.90 -31.19
N LYS A 50 -0.66 13.48 -31.17
CA LYS A 50 -0.26 12.10 -30.84
C LYS A 50 0.67 12.12 -29.63
N SER A 51 0.58 11.09 -28.82
CA SER A 51 1.44 10.97 -27.64
C SER A 51 1.84 9.53 -27.39
N LYS A 52 2.97 9.36 -26.73
CA LYS A 52 3.46 8.05 -26.27
C LYS A 52 3.59 8.10 -24.76
N SER A 53 3.47 6.93 -24.11
CA SER A 53 3.70 6.86 -22.69
C SER A 53 5.20 6.90 -22.37
N GLY A 54 5.56 7.71 -21.38
CA GLY A 54 6.94 7.80 -20.90
C GLY A 54 7.12 7.04 -19.61
N LEU A 55 8.05 7.53 -18.79
CA LEU A 55 8.37 6.90 -17.51
C LEU A 55 7.19 6.96 -16.57
N ARG A 56 6.91 5.86 -15.88
CA ARG A 56 5.86 5.82 -14.86
C ARG A 56 6.39 6.39 -13.55
N GLN A 57 5.55 7.16 -12.89
CA GLN A 57 5.87 7.76 -11.60
C GLN A 57 4.90 7.22 -10.55
N PRO A 58 5.40 6.46 -9.55
CA PRO A 58 4.54 5.95 -8.50
C PRO A 58 3.89 7.09 -7.72
N GLY A 59 2.60 6.94 -7.44
CA GLY A 59 1.84 7.92 -6.70
C GLY A 59 2.01 7.79 -5.19
N GLN A 60 1.23 8.57 -4.47
CA GLN A 60 1.19 8.54 -3.01
C GLN A 60 -0.05 7.78 -2.57
N GLY A 61 0.12 6.82 -1.66
CA GLY A 61 -0.97 6.11 -1.04
C GLY A 61 -1.45 6.84 0.21
N ALA A 62 -2.72 6.62 0.55
CA ALA A 62 -3.32 7.17 1.76
C ALA A 62 -3.99 6.06 2.55
N LEU A 63 -3.59 5.93 3.81
CA LEU A 63 -4.14 4.94 4.74
C LEU A 63 -4.78 5.67 5.90
N ALA A 64 -6.07 5.48 6.10
CA ALA A 64 -6.77 6.02 7.27
C ALA A 64 -6.96 4.90 8.29
N ILE A 65 -6.57 5.17 9.53
CA ILE A 65 -6.71 4.22 10.64
C ILE A 65 -7.32 4.91 11.85
N ASN A 66 -7.99 4.13 12.69
CA ASN A 66 -8.33 4.54 14.05
C ASN A 66 -7.13 4.18 14.92
N ALA A 67 -6.36 5.18 15.33
CA ALA A 67 -5.12 4.97 16.06
C ALA A 67 -5.40 4.46 17.46
N ASP A 68 -4.75 3.36 17.84
CA ASP A 68 -4.93 2.74 19.14
C ASP A 68 -3.55 2.32 19.67
N PRO A 69 -3.13 2.86 20.84
CA PRO A 69 -1.82 2.51 21.39
C PRO A 69 -1.72 1.07 21.90
N THR A 70 -2.84 0.34 21.99
CA THR A 70 -2.81 -1.07 22.37
C THR A 70 -2.42 -1.99 21.20
N TYR A 71 -2.44 -1.50 19.96
CA TYR A 71 -2.06 -2.29 18.79
C TYR A 71 -0.57 -2.12 18.47
N PRO A 72 0.22 -3.20 18.55
CA PRO A 72 1.67 -3.10 18.24
C PRO A 72 1.96 -2.64 16.81
N SER A 73 1.07 -2.95 15.85
CA SER A 73 1.26 -2.53 14.47
C SER A 73 1.24 -1.01 14.31
N HIS A 74 0.34 -0.32 15.02
CA HIS A 74 0.26 1.14 14.97
C HIS A 74 1.50 1.79 15.57
N ILE A 75 1.98 1.26 16.70
CA ILE A 75 3.19 1.75 17.36
C ILE A 75 4.39 1.57 16.43
N ARG A 76 4.50 0.39 15.81
CA ARG A 76 5.64 0.09 14.94
C ARG A 76 5.64 0.95 13.68
N LEU A 77 4.48 1.17 13.08
CA LEU A 77 4.38 2.04 11.90
C LEU A 77 4.78 3.47 12.24
N HIS A 78 4.36 3.98 13.39
CA HIS A 78 4.76 5.31 13.83
C HIS A 78 6.27 5.39 14.04
N GLN A 79 6.88 4.38 14.67
CA GLN A 79 8.33 4.33 14.85
C GLN A 79 9.05 4.35 13.51
N LEU A 80 8.58 3.58 12.53
CA LEU A 80 9.16 3.56 11.20
C LEU A 80 9.02 4.90 10.48
N SER A 81 7.92 5.62 10.71
CA SER A 81 7.72 6.94 10.11
C SER A 81 8.67 7.99 10.67
N GLN A 82 9.18 7.79 11.89
CA GLN A 82 10.09 8.74 12.55
C GLN A 82 11.56 8.48 12.24
N GLN A 83 11.89 7.40 11.56
CA GLN A 83 13.27 7.13 11.16
C GLN A 83 13.69 8.06 10.03
N ASP A 84 14.95 8.46 10.03
CA ASP A 84 15.53 9.33 9.02
C ASP A 84 16.82 8.71 8.46
N PRO A 85 16.82 8.21 7.21
CA PRO A 85 15.67 8.17 6.29
C PRO A 85 14.66 7.07 6.66
N SER A 86 13.41 7.29 6.29
CA SER A 86 12.36 6.28 6.48
C SER A 86 12.65 5.07 5.59
N PRO A 87 12.59 3.85 6.14
CA PRO A 87 12.86 2.68 5.33
C PRO A 87 11.73 2.39 4.34
N VAL A 88 12.10 1.88 3.17
CA VAL A 88 11.12 1.41 2.20
C VAL A 88 10.59 0.06 2.67
N LEU A 89 9.28 -0.04 2.86
CA LEU A 89 8.62 -1.24 3.34
C LEU A 89 7.94 -1.96 2.19
N ASN A 90 7.87 -3.27 2.30
CA ASN A 90 7.06 -4.10 1.40
C ASN A 90 5.67 -4.21 1.99
N TRP A 91 4.66 -3.90 1.18
CA TRP A 91 3.26 -3.92 1.58
C TRP A 91 2.49 -4.90 0.72
N VAL A 92 1.49 -5.53 1.30
CA VAL A 92 0.56 -6.36 0.54
C VAL A 92 -0.85 -6.15 1.07
N LEU A 93 -1.78 -5.98 0.13
CA LEU A 93 -3.19 -5.77 0.42
C LEU A 93 -3.94 -7.04 0.03
N GLY A 94 -4.57 -7.69 1.00
CA GLY A 94 -5.41 -8.86 0.75
C GLY A 94 -6.86 -8.46 0.52
N TRP A 95 -7.45 -8.91 -0.57
CA TRP A 95 -8.82 -8.58 -0.94
C TRP A 95 -9.83 -9.39 -0.12
N SER A 96 -11.07 -8.98 -0.18
CA SER A 96 -12.15 -9.58 0.61
C SER A 96 -12.56 -10.99 0.18
N ASP A 97 -11.99 -11.52 -0.90
CA ASP A 97 -12.29 -12.87 -1.38
C ASP A 97 -11.59 -13.98 -0.58
N GLY A 98 -10.85 -13.64 0.46
CA GLY A 98 -10.19 -14.60 1.33
C GLY A 98 -9.87 -13.98 2.69
N ILE A 99 -10.90 -13.59 3.45
CA ILE A 99 -10.73 -12.94 4.76
C ILE A 99 -9.94 -13.86 5.69
N ASP A 100 -9.03 -13.26 6.46
CA ASP A 100 -8.12 -13.91 7.42
C ASP A 100 -7.09 -14.86 6.81
N ILE A 101 -6.99 -14.92 5.47
CA ILE A 101 -5.87 -15.60 4.82
C ILE A 101 -4.72 -14.62 4.76
N ALA A 102 -3.68 -14.87 5.56
CA ALA A 102 -2.51 -13.99 5.64
C ALA A 102 -1.37 -14.54 4.78
N PRO A 103 -0.38 -13.70 4.40
CA PRO A 103 0.87 -14.23 3.86
C PRO A 103 1.51 -15.21 4.84
N THR A 104 2.06 -16.30 4.32
CA THR A 104 2.65 -17.33 5.18
C THR A 104 4.04 -16.97 5.68
N GLY A 105 4.61 -15.89 5.19
CA GLY A 105 5.92 -15.43 5.61
C GLY A 105 6.63 -14.71 4.47
N VAL A 106 7.95 -14.63 4.60
CA VAL A 106 8.82 -13.97 3.63
C VAL A 106 9.84 -14.99 3.16
N ASP A 107 10.08 -15.06 1.86
CA ASP A 107 11.05 -15.99 1.30
C ASP A 107 12.50 -15.47 1.46
N SER A 108 13.47 -16.23 0.97
CA SER A 108 14.88 -15.87 1.11
C SER A 108 15.27 -14.60 0.33
N ALA A 109 14.46 -14.21 -0.66
CA ALA A 109 14.68 -12.97 -1.42
C ALA A 109 13.99 -11.76 -0.77
N GLY A 110 13.24 -11.94 0.31
CA GLY A 110 12.53 -10.89 0.99
C GLY A 110 11.14 -10.61 0.48
N ASP A 111 10.64 -11.44 -0.42
CA ASP A 111 9.29 -11.29 -0.98
C ASP A 111 8.27 -12.07 -0.16
N PHE A 112 7.02 -11.59 -0.16
CA PHE A 112 5.93 -12.30 0.53
C PHE A 112 5.64 -13.63 -0.12
N VAL A 113 5.39 -14.65 0.73
CA VAL A 113 4.85 -15.94 0.28
C VAL A 113 3.34 -15.84 0.41
N LEU A 114 2.65 -15.76 -0.74
CA LEU A 114 1.22 -15.48 -0.77
C LEU A 114 0.43 -16.74 -1.15
N PRO A 115 -0.59 -17.11 -0.34
CA PRO A 115 -1.49 -18.19 -0.74
C PRO A 115 -2.29 -17.83 -1.99
N THR A 116 -2.55 -18.84 -2.84
CA THR A 116 -3.29 -18.62 -4.09
C THR A 116 -4.80 -18.53 -3.88
N THR A 117 -5.26 -18.71 -2.65
CA THR A 117 -6.69 -18.71 -2.29
C THR A 117 -7.27 -17.32 -2.03
N ARG A 118 -6.48 -16.30 -2.27
CA ARG A 118 -6.88 -14.90 -2.07
C ARG A 118 -6.25 -14.02 -3.15
N THR A 119 -6.94 -12.95 -3.54
CA THR A 119 -6.39 -11.94 -4.44
C THR A 119 -5.50 -10.97 -3.65
N TRP A 120 -4.33 -10.65 -4.19
CA TRP A 120 -3.33 -9.81 -3.52
C TRP A 120 -2.91 -8.65 -4.40
N TYR A 121 -2.56 -7.54 -3.76
CA TYR A 121 -1.95 -6.38 -4.41
C TYR A 121 -0.70 -6.00 -3.63
N GLU A 122 0.45 -6.18 -4.24
CA GLU A 122 1.75 -5.91 -3.62
C GLU A 122 2.33 -4.60 -4.14
N PHE A 123 2.95 -3.84 -3.24
CA PHE A 123 3.66 -2.63 -3.61
C PHE A 123 4.74 -2.32 -2.58
N GLU A 124 5.63 -1.40 -2.92
CA GLU A 124 6.68 -0.92 -2.03
C GLU A 124 6.47 0.57 -1.77
N GLY A 125 6.83 1.01 -0.57
CA GLY A 125 6.75 2.42 -0.23
C GLY A 125 7.22 2.68 1.19
N TYR A 126 7.58 3.92 1.45
CA TYR A 126 7.94 4.36 2.80
C TYR A 126 6.84 5.24 3.36
N ILE A 127 6.78 5.29 4.71
CA ILE A 127 5.80 6.13 5.40
C ILE A 127 6.33 7.56 5.39
N GLY A 128 5.62 8.44 4.68
CA GLY A 128 6.01 9.84 4.60
C GLY A 128 5.54 10.66 5.80
N ASP A 129 4.39 10.31 6.36
CA ASP A 129 3.83 11.04 7.48
C ASP A 129 2.85 10.15 8.25
N PHE A 130 2.78 10.37 9.57
CA PHE A 130 1.86 9.64 10.46
C PHE A 130 1.28 10.62 11.47
N PRO A 131 0.41 11.54 11.04
CA PRO A 131 -0.18 12.53 11.94
C PRO A 131 -1.32 11.94 12.74
N PHE A 132 -1.54 12.45 13.95
CA PHE A 132 -2.71 12.12 14.77
C PHE A 132 -3.71 13.27 14.70
N ASP A 133 -4.99 12.94 14.64
CA ASP A 133 -6.07 13.92 14.64
C ASP A 133 -6.94 13.69 15.89
N PHE A 134 -7.05 14.74 16.70
CA PHE A 134 -7.81 14.72 17.93
C PHE A 134 -8.98 15.71 17.80
N ALA A 135 -10.20 15.19 17.86
CA ALA A 135 -11.40 16.01 17.78
C ALA A 135 -12.40 15.60 18.83
N LEU A 136 -13.26 16.53 19.22
CA LEU A 136 -14.27 16.30 20.24
C LEU A 136 -15.31 15.28 19.73
N ASN A 137 -15.67 14.32 20.58
CA ASN A 137 -16.66 13.28 20.30
C ASN A 137 -16.29 12.35 19.12
N THR A 138 -14.98 12.21 18.83
CA THR A 138 -14.49 11.29 17.81
C THR A 138 -13.36 10.44 18.36
N LEU A 139 -13.09 9.35 17.67
CA LEU A 139 -11.92 8.53 17.95
C LEU A 139 -10.66 9.23 17.45
N VAL A 140 -9.52 8.88 18.02
CA VAL A 140 -8.24 9.36 17.50
C VAL A 140 -7.99 8.68 16.15
N THR A 141 -7.79 9.48 15.12
CA THR A 141 -7.57 8.97 13.76
C THR A 141 -6.21 9.40 13.25
N SER A 142 -5.72 8.69 12.24
CA SER A 142 -4.50 9.05 11.56
C SER A 142 -4.68 8.88 10.05
N GLN A 143 -4.16 9.85 9.31
CA GLN A 143 -4.08 9.79 7.83
C GLN A 143 -2.62 9.51 7.46
N VAL A 144 -2.25 8.25 7.43
CA VAL A 144 -0.89 7.84 7.11
C VAL A 144 -0.66 8.02 5.62
N SER A 145 0.37 8.75 5.25
CA SER A 145 0.76 8.87 3.84
C SER A 145 1.91 7.93 3.53
N ILE A 146 1.75 7.18 2.45
CA ILE A 146 2.75 6.21 1.99
C ILE A 146 3.23 6.66 0.62
N GLN A 147 4.50 7.07 0.53
CA GLN A 147 5.11 7.41 -0.75
C GLN A 147 5.56 6.13 -1.41
N ARG A 148 4.92 5.78 -2.51
CA ARG A 148 5.25 4.55 -3.22
C ARG A 148 6.57 4.67 -3.96
N SER A 149 7.26 3.55 -4.05
CA SER A 149 8.52 3.41 -4.77
C SER A 149 8.48 2.13 -5.59
N GLY A 150 8.71 2.22 -6.87
CA GLY A 150 8.72 1.05 -7.74
C GLY A 150 7.34 0.60 -8.20
N PRO A 151 7.28 -0.51 -8.94
CA PRO A 151 6.04 -1.02 -9.50
C PRO A 151 5.19 -1.72 -8.46
N ALA A 152 3.89 -1.87 -8.78
CA ALA A 152 2.96 -2.66 -7.99
C ALA A 152 2.57 -3.91 -8.78
N VAL A 153 2.23 -4.98 -8.07
CA VAL A 153 1.83 -6.25 -8.68
C VAL A 153 0.45 -6.65 -8.17
N TRP A 154 -0.45 -6.93 -9.10
CA TRP A 154 -1.79 -7.42 -8.78
C TRP A 154 -1.84 -8.90 -9.12
N THR A 155 -2.07 -9.74 -8.10
CA THR A 155 -2.09 -11.20 -8.23
C THR A 155 -3.51 -11.70 -7.97
N PRO A 156 -4.28 -12.04 -9.00
CA PRO A 156 -5.63 -12.56 -8.82
C PRO A 156 -5.63 -13.95 -8.17
N LYS A 157 -6.71 -14.26 -7.46
CA LYS A 157 -6.95 -15.58 -6.89
C LYS A 157 -6.99 -16.62 -8.00
N SER A 158 -6.29 -17.75 -7.82
CA SER A 158 -6.13 -18.76 -8.87
C SER A 158 -6.91 -20.04 -8.62
N SER A 159 -7.67 -20.16 -7.53
CA SER A 159 -8.45 -21.38 -7.31
C SER A 159 -9.66 -21.16 -6.43
#